data_a3b52310accf498d69b20c0ec3a60d83
#
_entry.id   a3b52310accf498d69b20c0ec3a60d83
#
_cell.length_a   1.000
_cell.length_b   1.000
_cell.length_c   1.000
_cell.angle_alpha   90.00
_cell.angle_beta   90.00
_cell.angle_gamma   90.00
#
_symmetry.space_group_name_H-M   'P 1'
#
loop_
_entity.id
_entity.type
_entity.pdbx_description
1 polymer ?
#
loop_
_entity_poly.entity_id
_entity_poly.type
_entity_poly.pdbx_seq_one_letter_code
_entity_poly.pdbx_strand_id
1 'polypeptide(L)'
;MKNQKPTREEAFELLNKYNKSESLIRHALTVEGVMKHFAGILNEPDKEKWAIVGLVHDLDYEMYPDQHCVKVKEILKEEGWPEDYIHAIASHGWGLCSDDEPTHRMEKVLYATDELTGLITAAALMRPSKSVLDMEVKSVKKKWKDKRFAAGVDRDVIEKGVEMLGMD
;
A
#
# COMPACT_ATOMS: atom_id res chain seq x y z
N MET A 1 -21.82 -5.93 -16.58
CA MET A 1 -20.69 -5.50 -15.74
C MET A 1 -20.80 -6.20 -14.41
N LYS A 2 -19.80 -6.99 -14.02
CA LYS A 2 -19.79 -7.65 -12.72
C LYS A 2 -19.48 -6.56 -11.65
N ASN A 3 -20.48 -5.99 -11.04
CA ASN A 3 -20.32 -5.14 -9.84
C ASN A 3 -20.21 -6.05 -8.60
N GLN A 4 -19.36 -7.06 -8.70
CA GLN A 4 -19.17 -8.08 -7.67
C GLN A 4 -17.88 -7.78 -6.92
N LYS A 5 -17.94 -7.81 -5.59
CA LYS A 5 -16.73 -7.68 -4.75
C LYS A 5 -15.70 -8.73 -5.19
N PRO A 6 -14.45 -8.32 -5.47
CA PRO A 6 -13.39 -9.27 -5.80
C PRO A 6 -13.07 -10.14 -4.57
N THR A 7 -12.71 -11.38 -4.82
CA THR A 7 -12.13 -12.25 -3.79
C THR A 7 -10.62 -12.00 -3.69
N ARG A 8 -10.03 -12.42 -2.56
CA ARG A 8 -8.57 -12.36 -2.39
C ARG A 8 -7.84 -13.18 -3.45
N GLU A 9 -8.38 -14.33 -3.82
CA GLU A 9 -7.82 -15.22 -4.86
C GLU A 9 -7.78 -14.52 -6.21
N GLU A 10 -8.90 -13.92 -6.64
CA GLU A 10 -8.97 -13.13 -7.88
C GLU A 10 -7.99 -11.96 -7.88
N ALA A 11 -7.87 -11.25 -6.74
CA ALA A 11 -6.92 -10.15 -6.59
C ALA A 11 -5.47 -10.62 -6.69
N PHE A 12 -5.14 -11.78 -6.09
CA PHE A 12 -3.80 -12.34 -6.15
C PHE A 12 -3.43 -12.88 -7.55
N GLU A 13 -4.39 -13.48 -8.25
CA GLU A 13 -4.20 -13.88 -9.64
C GLU A 13 -3.94 -12.66 -10.53
N LEU A 14 -4.71 -11.58 -10.33
CA LEU A 14 -4.53 -10.33 -11.05
C LEU A 14 -3.16 -9.71 -10.75
N LEU A 15 -2.74 -9.67 -9.48
CA LEU A 15 -1.39 -9.22 -9.09
C LEU A 15 -0.31 -9.98 -9.86
N ASN A 16 -0.39 -11.31 -9.90
CA ASN A 16 0.61 -12.16 -10.59
C ASN A 16 0.55 -12.03 -12.11
N LYS A 17 -0.55 -11.58 -12.68
CA LYS A 17 -0.66 -11.27 -14.11
C LYS A 17 0.21 -10.07 -14.49
N TYR A 18 0.22 -9.03 -13.65
CA TYR A 18 0.91 -7.76 -13.92
C TYR A 18 2.28 -7.62 -13.24
N ASN A 19 2.59 -8.43 -12.25
CA ASN A 19 3.85 -8.35 -11.50
C ASN A 19 4.56 -9.70 -11.46
N LYS A 20 5.87 -9.69 -11.76
CA LYS A 20 6.77 -10.86 -11.74
C LYS A 20 7.92 -10.69 -10.77
N SER A 21 8.25 -9.46 -10.40
CA SER A 21 9.30 -9.14 -9.45
C SER A 21 8.95 -9.65 -8.05
N GLU A 22 9.81 -10.50 -7.48
CA GLU A 22 9.66 -10.98 -6.10
C GLU A 22 9.56 -9.85 -5.08
N SER A 23 10.32 -8.77 -5.27
CA SER A 23 10.32 -7.63 -4.34
C SER A 23 8.99 -6.89 -4.38
N LEU A 24 8.38 -6.70 -5.55
CA LEU A 24 7.08 -6.04 -5.69
C LEU A 24 5.95 -6.91 -5.16
N ILE A 25 5.97 -8.21 -5.45
CA ILE A 25 4.99 -9.16 -4.90
C ILE A 25 5.10 -9.21 -3.37
N ARG A 26 6.31 -9.22 -2.83
CA ARG A 26 6.54 -9.19 -1.38
C ARG A 26 6.02 -7.89 -0.75
N HIS A 27 6.26 -6.74 -1.39
CA HIS A 27 5.70 -5.47 -0.96
C HIS A 27 4.17 -5.51 -0.93
N ALA A 28 3.54 -5.99 -2.00
CA ALA A 28 2.09 -6.15 -2.09
C ALA A 28 1.52 -7.02 -0.95
N LEU A 29 2.14 -8.17 -0.69
CA LEU A 29 1.75 -9.06 0.42
C LEU A 29 1.97 -8.42 1.79
N THR A 30 3.02 -7.61 1.93
CA THR A 30 3.30 -6.90 3.19
C THR A 30 2.24 -5.83 3.44
N VAL A 31 1.89 -5.04 2.43
CA VAL A 31 0.85 -4.01 2.56
C VAL A 31 -0.53 -4.64 2.77
N GLU A 32 -0.83 -5.78 2.13
CA GLU A 32 -2.03 -6.60 2.44
C GLU A 32 -2.12 -6.91 3.94
N GLY A 33 -1.03 -7.42 4.51
CA GLY A 33 -0.97 -7.77 5.94
C GLY A 33 -1.13 -6.55 6.85
N VAL A 34 -0.48 -5.44 6.53
CA VAL A 34 -0.57 -4.17 7.27
C VAL A 34 -2.00 -3.64 7.24
N MET A 35 -2.63 -3.59 6.08
CA MET A 35 -4.01 -3.12 5.94
C MET A 35 -5.00 -3.97 6.71
N LYS A 36 -4.87 -5.29 6.64
CA LYS A 36 -5.71 -6.23 7.39
C LYS A 36 -5.54 -6.06 8.91
N HIS A 37 -4.31 -5.84 9.37
CA HIS A 37 -4.00 -5.58 10.77
C HIS A 37 -4.67 -4.30 11.27
N PHE A 38 -4.52 -3.19 10.53
CA PHE A 38 -5.15 -1.92 10.88
C PHE A 38 -6.69 -2.01 10.88
N ALA A 39 -7.28 -2.70 9.90
CA ALA A 39 -8.72 -2.98 9.93
C ALA A 39 -9.15 -3.70 11.21
N GLY A 40 -8.30 -4.61 11.72
CA GLY A 40 -8.52 -5.31 12.97
C GLY A 40 -8.50 -4.39 14.18
N ILE A 41 -7.45 -3.61 14.37
CA ILE A 41 -7.30 -2.71 15.54
C ILE A 41 -8.30 -1.54 15.52
N LEU A 42 -8.74 -1.13 14.34
CA LEU A 42 -9.75 -0.08 14.17
C LEU A 42 -11.19 -0.61 14.22
N ASN A 43 -11.38 -1.93 14.44
CA ASN A 43 -12.67 -2.61 14.49
C ASN A 43 -13.50 -2.42 13.21
N GLU A 44 -12.85 -2.40 12.06
CA GLU A 44 -13.54 -2.27 10.77
C GLU A 44 -14.22 -3.60 10.39
N PRO A 45 -15.45 -3.56 9.88
CA PRO A 45 -16.21 -4.79 9.61
C PRO A 45 -15.70 -5.58 8.40
N ASP A 46 -15.16 -4.91 7.38
CA ASP A 46 -14.72 -5.53 6.12
C ASP A 46 -13.18 -5.56 6.01
N LYS A 47 -12.55 -6.39 6.87
CA LYS A 47 -11.09 -6.55 6.89
C LYS A 47 -10.54 -7.12 5.58
N GLU A 48 -11.33 -7.90 4.86
CA GLU A 48 -10.94 -8.48 3.59
C GLU A 48 -10.83 -7.43 2.49
N LYS A 49 -11.74 -6.48 2.44
CA LYS A 49 -11.64 -5.33 1.53
C LYS A 49 -10.35 -4.53 1.75
N TRP A 50 -10.01 -4.26 3.02
CA TRP A 50 -8.77 -3.56 3.36
C TRP A 50 -7.53 -4.33 2.89
N ALA A 51 -7.53 -5.65 3.09
CA ALA A 51 -6.45 -6.53 2.65
C ALA A 51 -6.30 -6.54 1.13
N ILE A 52 -7.41 -6.68 0.40
CA ILE A 52 -7.42 -6.71 -1.07
C ILE A 52 -6.94 -5.37 -1.66
N VAL A 53 -7.39 -4.24 -1.11
CA VAL A 53 -6.94 -2.90 -1.53
C VAL A 53 -5.43 -2.78 -1.33
N GLY A 54 -4.90 -3.21 -0.20
CA GLY A 54 -3.46 -3.23 0.06
C GLY A 54 -2.69 -4.15 -0.90
N LEU A 55 -3.25 -5.30 -1.23
CA LEU A 55 -2.61 -6.30 -2.10
C LEU A 55 -2.39 -5.79 -3.54
N VAL A 56 -3.30 -4.98 -4.07
CA VAL A 56 -3.26 -4.55 -5.48
C VAL A 56 -2.99 -3.07 -5.68
N HIS A 57 -2.61 -2.34 -4.63
CA HIS A 57 -2.41 -0.88 -4.74
C HIS A 57 -1.37 -0.49 -5.81
N ASP A 58 -0.31 -1.25 -5.95
CA ASP A 58 0.78 -1.07 -6.92
C ASP A 58 0.68 -1.96 -8.16
N LEU A 59 -0.53 -2.42 -8.51
CA LEU A 59 -0.76 -3.40 -9.58
C LEU A 59 -0.09 -3.04 -10.90
N ASP A 60 -0.07 -1.77 -11.25
CA ASP A 60 0.43 -1.26 -12.52
C ASP A 60 1.92 -0.87 -12.50
N TYR A 61 2.55 -0.83 -11.33
CA TYR A 61 3.88 -0.23 -11.16
C TYR A 61 4.98 -0.92 -11.99
N GLU A 62 4.99 -2.25 -12.07
CA GLU A 62 6.03 -2.98 -12.82
C GLU A 62 5.91 -2.80 -14.33
N MET A 63 4.71 -2.92 -14.87
CA MET A 63 4.47 -2.88 -16.31
C MET A 63 4.28 -1.46 -16.85
N TYR A 64 3.79 -0.54 -16.03
CA TYR A 64 3.41 0.81 -16.45
C TYR A 64 3.92 1.89 -15.48
N PRO A 65 5.24 1.94 -15.16
CA PRO A 65 5.76 2.85 -14.13
C PRO A 65 5.47 4.33 -14.45
N ASP A 66 5.48 4.72 -15.73
CA ASP A 66 5.18 6.10 -16.16
C ASP A 66 3.68 6.44 -16.15
N GLN A 67 2.82 5.44 -15.92
CA GLN A 67 1.36 5.57 -15.85
C GLN A 67 0.82 5.02 -14.51
N HIS A 68 1.68 4.93 -13.51
CA HIS A 68 1.31 4.48 -12.17
C HIS A 68 0.12 5.29 -11.63
N CYS A 69 -0.78 4.65 -10.93
CA CYS A 69 -2.08 5.14 -10.46
C CYS A 69 -3.13 5.42 -11.56
N VAL A 70 -2.71 5.72 -12.77
CA VAL A 70 -3.65 5.91 -13.89
C VAL A 70 -4.03 4.55 -14.49
N LYS A 71 -3.04 3.74 -14.81
CA LYS A 71 -3.24 2.46 -15.48
C LYS A 71 -3.98 1.44 -14.61
N VAL A 72 -3.74 1.45 -13.30
CA VAL A 72 -4.48 0.58 -12.37
C VAL A 72 -5.99 0.85 -12.42
N LYS A 73 -6.42 2.10 -12.55
CA LYS A 73 -7.85 2.44 -12.67
C LYS A 73 -8.47 1.84 -13.94
N GLU A 74 -7.76 1.88 -15.07
CA GLU A 74 -8.21 1.27 -16.33
C GLU A 74 -8.33 -0.24 -16.19
N ILE A 75 -7.28 -0.90 -15.70
CA ILE A 75 -7.24 -2.36 -15.49
C ILE A 75 -8.40 -2.82 -14.62
N LEU A 76 -8.59 -2.18 -13.46
CA LEU A 76 -9.63 -2.58 -12.51
C LEU A 76 -11.05 -2.33 -13.06
N LYS A 77 -11.24 -1.27 -13.87
CA LYS A 77 -12.51 -1.05 -14.58
C LYS A 77 -12.79 -2.13 -15.60
N GLU A 78 -11.80 -2.53 -16.39
CA GLU A 78 -11.91 -3.61 -17.36
C GLU A 78 -12.22 -4.95 -16.68
N GLU A 79 -11.65 -5.22 -15.52
CA GLU A 79 -11.94 -6.41 -14.70
C GLU A 79 -13.30 -6.32 -13.96
N GLY A 80 -13.99 -5.17 -14.04
CA GLY A 80 -15.32 -4.96 -13.46
C GLY A 80 -15.35 -4.75 -11.96
N TRP A 81 -14.26 -4.24 -11.39
CA TRP A 81 -14.18 -3.93 -9.96
C TRP A 81 -15.07 -2.75 -9.57
N PRO A 82 -15.62 -2.73 -8.34
CA PRO A 82 -16.41 -1.61 -7.84
C PRO A 82 -15.59 -0.31 -7.73
N GLU A 83 -16.22 0.84 -8.00
CA GLU A 83 -15.56 2.14 -7.98
C GLU A 83 -14.95 2.49 -6.61
N ASP A 84 -15.53 2.04 -5.51
CA ASP A 84 -14.98 2.27 -4.17
C ASP A 84 -13.67 1.51 -3.89
N TYR A 85 -13.42 0.39 -4.56
CA TYR A 85 -12.11 -0.27 -4.60
C TYR A 85 -11.13 0.51 -5.46
N ILE A 86 -11.55 0.93 -6.65
CA ILE A 86 -10.70 1.65 -7.62
C ILE A 86 -10.22 2.97 -7.03
N HIS A 87 -11.12 3.76 -6.44
CA HIS A 87 -10.77 5.00 -5.75
C HIS A 87 -9.82 4.76 -4.58
N ALA A 88 -10.11 3.77 -3.74
CA ALA A 88 -9.26 3.45 -2.59
C ALA A 88 -7.83 3.09 -3.02
N ILE A 89 -7.70 2.29 -4.08
CA ILE A 89 -6.40 1.87 -4.62
C ILE A 89 -5.65 3.08 -5.20
N ALA A 90 -6.29 3.89 -6.03
CA ALA A 90 -5.66 5.05 -6.66
C ALA A 90 -5.28 6.16 -5.67
N SER A 91 -6.01 6.27 -4.55
CA SER A 91 -5.79 7.32 -3.55
C SER A 91 -4.45 7.23 -2.81
N HIS A 92 -3.76 6.07 -2.85
CA HIS A 92 -2.43 5.95 -2.25
C HIS A 92 -1.39 6.87 -2.91
N GLY A 93 -1.58 7.22 -4.18
CA GLY A 93 -0.72 8.12 -4.93
C GLY A 93 -1.13 9.58 -4.94
N TRP A 94 -2.07 9.98 -4.09
CA TRP A 94 -2.57 11.36 -4.06
C TRP A 94 -1.49 12.41 -3.92
N GLY A 95 -1.52 13.39 -4.85
CA GLY A 95 -0.54 14.45 -4.91
C GLY A 95 0.81 14.07 -5.56
N LEU A 96 1.01 12.78 -5.91
CA LEU A 96 2.20 12.28 -6.62
C LEU A 96 1.84 11.78 -8.03
N CYS A 97 0.96 10.80 -8.13
CA CYS A 97 0.54 10.17 -9.39
C CYS A 97 -0.98 10.09 -9.55
N SER A 98 -1.75 10.57 -8.57
CA SER A 98 -3.21 10.56 -8.58
C SER A 98 -3.78 11.85 -8.01
N ASP A 99 -4.94 12.26 -8.53
CA ASP A 99 -5.75 13.35 -7.97
C ASP A 99 -6.84 12.85 -7.00
N ASP A 100 -6.92 11.53 -6.79
CA ASP A 100 -7.91 10.91 -5.91
C ASP A 100 -7.52 11.11 -4.44
N GLU A 101 -8.16 12.05 -3.76
CA GLU A 101 -7.87 12.36 -2.36
C GLU A 101 -8.36 11.23 -1.42
N PRO A 102 -7.54 10.78 -0.45
CA PRO A 102 -7.99 9.82 0.55
C PRO A 102 -9.07 10.40 1.46
N THR A 103 -10.28 9.87 1.40
CA THR A 103 -11.43 10.31 2.19
C THR A 103 -11.85 9.31 3.24
N HIS A 104 -11.89 8.02 2.89
CA HIS A 104 -12.21 6.94 3.81
C HIS A 104 -11.02 6.60 4.71
N ARG A 105 -11.29 6.13 5.94
CA ARG A 105 -10.24 5.73 6.89
C ARG A 105 -9.28 4.69 6.30
N MET A 106 -9.79 3.72 5.55
CA MET A 106 -8.99 2.73 4.83
C MET A 106 -7.98 3.38 3.89
N GLU A 107 -8.40 4.37 3.13
CA GLU A 107 -7.56 5.09 2.16
C GLU A 107 -6.47 5.89 2.88
N LYS A 108 -6.82 6.54 3.99
CA LYS A 108 -5.85 7.28 4.82
C LYS A 108 -4.80 6.36 5.45
N VAL A 109 -5.20 5.16 5.88
CA VAL A 109 -4.27 4.14 6.39
C VAL A 109 -3.34 3.66 5.29
N LEU A 110 -3.84 3.35 4.10
CA LEU A 110 -3.00 2.96 2.96
C LEU A 110 -2.02 4.07 2.60
N TYR A 111 -2.49 5.30 2.47
CA TYR A 111 -1.67 6.48 2.17
C TYR A 111 -0.55 6.70 3.20
N ALA A 112 -0.83 6.50 4.49
CA ALA A 112 0.14 6.66 5.56
C ALA A 112 1.16 5.51 5.65
N THR A 113 0.77 4.28 5.28
CA THR A 113 1.54 3.06 5.58
C THR A 113 2.28 2.48 4.40
N ASP A 114 1.92 2.79 3.17
CA ASP A 114 2.59 2.28 1.97
C ASP A 114 4.09 2.64 1.96
N GLU A 115 4.41 3.91 1.94
CA GLU A 115 5.78 4.42 1.98
C GLU A 115 6.52 4.01 3.27
N LEU A 116 5.83 4.02 4.41
CA LEU A 116 6.38 3.58 5.69
C LEU A 116 6.78 2.09 5.65
N THR A 117 5.99 1.26 5.01
CA THR A 117 6.28 -0.16 4.79
C THR A 117 7.59 -0.34 4.02
N GLY A 118 7.81 0.49 2.99
CA GLY A 118 9.06 0.52 2.24
C GLY A 118 10.28 0.89 3.11
N LEU A 119 10.15 1.91 3.96
CA LEU A 119 11.19 2.33 4.91
C LEU A 119 11.52 1.20 5.92
N ILE A 120 10.50 0.58 6.48
CA ILE A 120 10.66 -0.51 7.46
C ILE A 120 11.33 -1.72 6.81
N THR A 121 10.93 -2.10 5.60
CA THR A 121 11.54 -3.17 4.84
C THR A 121 13.02 -2.88 4.56
N ALA A 122 13.35 -1.68 4.10
CA ALA A 122 14.74 -1.26 3.88
C ALA A 122 15.56 -1.32 5.18
N ALA A 123 14.99 -0.88 6.31
CA ALA A 123 15.66 -0.94 7.61
C ALA A 123 15.91 -2.39 8.07
N ALA A 124 14.94 -3.29 7.84
CA ALA A 124 15.09 -4.71 8.16
C ALA A 124 16.21 -5.37 7.35
N LEU A 125 16.30 -5.07 6.05
CA LEU A 125 17.32 -5.62 5.16
C LEU A 125 18.76 -5.22 5.54
N MET A 126 18.94 -4.11 6.25
CA MET A 126 20.25 -3.68 6.78
C MET A 126 20.68 -4.43 8.04
N ARG A 127 19.81 -5.21 8.63
CA ARG A 127 20.09 -6.00 9.83
C ARG A 127 20.72 -7.35 9.45
N PRO A 128 21.56 -7.97 10.33
CA PRO A 128 22.09 -9.31 10.09
C PRO A 128 21.00 -10.36 9.85
N SER A 129 19.89 -10.28 10.58
CA SER A 129 18.73 -11.18 10.46
C SER A 129 17.92 -10.97 9.17
N LYS A 130 18.01 -9.77 8.57
CA LYS A 130 17.15 -9.33 7.45
C LYS A 130 15.65 -9.51 7.74
N SER A 131 15.27 -9.42 9.01
CA SER A 131 13.90 -9.67 9.50
C SER A 131 13.36 -8.47 10.28
N VAL A 132 12.06 -8.27 10.20
CA VAL A 132 11.32 -7.30 11.03
C VAL A 132 11.02 -7.86 12.43
N LEU A 133 11.10 -9.17 12.62
CA LEU A 133 10.67 -9.85 13.85
C LEU A 133 11.52 -9.49 15.07
N ASP A 134 12.79 -9.14 14.86
CA ASP A 134 13.74 -8.72 15.90
C ASP A 134 14.00 -7.21 15.90
N MET A 135 13.21 -6.45 15.13
CA MET A 135 13.38 -5.01 14.99
C MET A 135 12.52 -4.23 15.97
N GLU A 136 13.12 -3.26 16.63
CA GLU A 136 12.42 -2.36 17.54
C GLU A 136 12.09 -1.03 16.87
N VAL A 137 11.03 -0.37 17.36
CA VAL A 137 10.58 0.96 16.87
C VAL A 137 11.72 1.99 16.89
N LYS A 138 12.60 1.95 17.91
CA LYS A 138 13.76 2.85 18.00
C LYS A 138 14.69 2.75 16.80
N SER A 139 14.85 1.55 16.22
CA SER A 139 15.67 1.32 15.03
C SER A 139 15.06 1.98 13.79
N VAL A 140 13.73 1.91 13.65
CA VAL A 140 12.99 2.59 12.57
C VAL A 140 13.10 4.11 12.74
N LYS A 141 12.88 4.64 13.95
CA LYS A 141 13.00 6.07 14.25
C LYS A 141 14.40 6.63 13.95
N LYS A 142 15.45 5.84 14.17
CA LYS A 142 16.82 6.22 13.80
C LYS A 142 16.97 6.35 12.28
N LYS A 143 16.43 5.40 11.52
CA LYS A 143 16.44 5.41 10.05
C LYS A 143 15.54 6.51 9.48
N TRP A 144 14.43 6.80 10.12
CA TRP A 144 13.56 7.93 9.77
C TRP A 144 14.30 9.27 9.73
N LYS A 145 15.15 9.51 10.71
CA LYS A 145 15.94 10.76 10.83
C LYS A 145 17.05 10.88 9.77
N ASP A 146 17.55 9.78 9.26
CA ASP A 146 18.55 9.76 8.19
C ASP A 146 17.89 9.90 6.83
N LYS A 147 17.77 11.12 6.34
CA LYS A 147 17.11 11.41 5.05
C LYS A 147 17.80 10.80 3.83
N ARG A 148 19.06 10.39 3.94
CA ARG A 148 19.79 9.67 2.88
C ARG A 148 19.44 8.19 2.83
N PHE A 149 19.04 7.65 3.97
CA PHE A 149 18.58 6.26 4.04
C PHE A 149 17.19 6.13 3.42
N ALA A 150 17.02 5.16 2.52
CA ALA A 150 15.78 4.97 1.76
C ALA A 150 15.26 6.30 1.17
N ALA A 151 16.13 7.00 0.43
CA ALA A 151 15.85 8.34 -0.09
C ALA A 151 14.66 8.37 -1.07
N GLY A 152 14.28 7.23 -1.66
CA GLY A 152 13.10 7.10 -2.50
C GLY A 152 11.77 7.05 -1.73
N VAL A 153 11.82 6.90 -0.40
CA VAL A 153 10.62 6.93 0.45
C VAL A 153 10.24 8.38 0.72
N ASP A 154 9.00 8.73 0.38
CA ASP A 154 8.44 10.06 0.62
C ASP A 154 7.93 10.18 2.06
N ARG A 155 8.75 10.79 2.92
CA ARG A 155 8.42 10.97 4.33
C ARG A 155 7.30 11.99 4.57
N ASP A 156 7.16 12.96 3.68
CA ASP A 156 6.11 13.98 3.79
C ASP A 156 4.72 13.35 3.55
N VAL A 157 4.64 12.35 2.65
CA VAL A 157 3.43 11.55 2.45
C VAL A 157 3.04 10.80 3.72
N ILE A 158 4.01 10.18 4.39
CA ILE A 158 3.78 9.45 5.64
C ILE A 158 3.29 10.40 6.74
N GLU A 159 3.96 11.53 6.94
CA GLU A 159 3.58 12.54 7.94
C GLU A 159 2.17 13.08 7.68
N LYS A 160 1.86 13.42 6.43
CA LYS A 160 0.54 13.87 6.02
C LYS A 160 -0.55 12.81 6.27
N GLY A 161 -0.23 11.54 5.98
CA GLY A 161 -1.16 10.43 6.23
C GLY A 161 -1.45 10.23 7.71
N VAL A 162 -0.43 10.31 8.55
CA VAL A 162 -0.56 10.23 10.01
C VAL A 162 -1.40 11.39 10.55
N GLU A 163 -1.16 12.62 10.05
CA GLU A 163 -1.96 13.79 10.41
C GLU A 163 -3.44 13.61 10.03
N MET A 164 -3.74 13.11 8.83
CA MET A 164 -5.11 12.84 8.38
C MET A 164 -5.83 11.80 9.26
N LEU A 165 -5.07 10.90 9.89
CA LEU A 165 -5.60 9.90 10.82
C LEU A 165 -5.75 10.43 12.25
N GLY A 166 -5.18 11.59 12.58
CA GLY A 166 -5.13 12.12 13.93
C GLY A 166 -4.29 11.25 14.87
N MET A 167 -3.23 10.62 14.35
CA MET A 167 -2.33 9.72 15.08
C MET A 167 -0.94 10.35 15.23
N ASP A 168 -0.08 9.73 16.06
CA ASP A 168 1.34 10.10 16.24
C ASP A 168 2.27 9.15 15.44
#